data_1c70e1c65808c19b471809a91c543633
#
_entry.id   1c70e1c65808c19b471809a91c543633
#
_cell.length_a   1.000
_cell.length_b   1.000
_cell.length_c   1.000
_cell.angle_alpha   90.00
_cell.angle_beta   90.00
_cell.angle_gamma   90.00
#
_symmetry.space_group_name_H-M   'P 1'
#
loop_
_entity.id
_entity.type
_entity.pdbx_description
1 polymer ?
#
loop_
_entity_poly.entity_id
_entity_poly.type
_entity_poly.pdbx_seq_one_letter_code
_entity_poly.pdbx_strand_id
1 'polypeptide(L)'
;MNIAQGLNLISYGTEDDLYVKGQITDNSPYLAFEWKAGKDGERHQVRTQLIGEYNFPNALAAITIGRFFGVEAKKIDEALASYTPQNNRSQLKKTEDNTLIIDAYNANPTSMMAALQNFRNMTVPHKMLILGDMRELGAESPAEHQKIVDYLPGWRLVGLCS
;
A
#
# COMPACT_ATOMS: atom_id res chain seq x y z
N MET A 1 -9.47 1.23 -27.76
CA MET A 1 -10.61 0.29 -27.85
C MET A 1 -11.45 0.47 -26.60
N ASN A 2 -12.67 1.00 -26.72
CA ASN A 2 -13.47 1.37 -25.53
C ASN A 2 -14.24 0.11 -25.07
N ILE A 3 -13.67 -0.62 -24.10
CA ILE A 3 -14.20 -1.89 -23.57
C ILE A 3 -15.43 -1.65 -22.67
N ALA A 4 -15.76 -0.39 -22.38
CA ALA A 4 -16.73 0.01 -21.36
C ALA A 4 -18.17 0.21 -21.88
N GLN A 5 -18.50 -0.13 -23.13
CA GLN A 5 -19.87 -0.02 -23.62
C GLN A 5 -20.77 -1.01 -22.88
N GLY A 6 -21.71 -0.48 -22.11
CA GLY A 6 -22.70 -1.25 -21.35
C GLY A 6 -22.29 -1.59 -19.90
N LEU A 7 -21.15 -1.11 -19.41
CA LEU A 7 -20.72 -1.28 -18.02
C LEU A 7 -20.97 0.00 -17.23
N ASN A 8 -21.44 -0.15 -15.99
CA ASN A 8 -21.44 0.93 -14.99
C ASN A 8 -20.02 1.07 -14.41
N LEU A 9 -19.30 2.10 -14.85
CA LEU A 9 -17.96 2.37 -14.35
C LEU A 9 -18.03 3.24 -13.11
N ILE A 10 -17.39 2.79 -12.05
CA ILE A 10 -17.22 3.52 -10.80
C ILE A 10 -15.74 3.74 -10.59
N SER A 11 -15.33 4.99 -10.46
CA SER A 11 -13.93 5.39 -10.39
C SER A 11 -13.52 5.89 -9.01
N TYR A 12 -12.26 5.71 -8.67
CA TYR A 12 -11.68 6.25 -7.44
C TYR A 12 -10.23 6.71 -7.68
N GLY A 13 -9.76 7.62 -6.87
CA GLY A 13 -8.40 8.14 -6.96
C GLY A 13 -8.22 9.48 -6.26
N THR A 14 -7.27 10.28 -6.76
CA THR A 14 -6.94 11.60 -6.21
C THR A 14 -7.56 12.75 -7.03
N GLU A 15 -7.97 12.47 -8.26
CA GLU A 15 -8.50 13.46 -9.20
C GLU A 15 -9.90 13.93 -8.82
N ASP A 16 -10.29 15.09 -9.37
CA ASP A 16 -11.66 15.58 -9.26
C ASP A 16 -12.62 14.75 -10.13
N ASP A 17 -13.91 14.85 -9.84
CA ASP A 17 -15.00 14.18 -10.56
C ASP A 17 -15.04 12.63 -10.47
N LEU A 18 -14.28 12.03 -9.56
CA LEU A 18 -14.36 10.60 -9.25
C LEU A 18 -15.50 10.29 -8.27
N TYR A 19 -16.01 9.06 -8.32
CA TYR A 19 -17.03 8.60 -7.37
C TYR A 19 -16.52 8.59 -5.92
N VAL A 20 -15.28 8.11 -5.71
CA VAL A 20 -14.56 8.28 -4.45
C VAL A 20 -13.27 9.02 -4.72
N LYS A 21 -13.10 10.18 -4.09
CA LYS A 21 -11.86 10.94 -4.09
C LYS A 21 -11.21 10.86 -2.72
N GLY A 22 -9.89 10.65 -2.69
CA GLY A 22 -9.11 10.70 -1.45
C GLY A 22 -7.80 11.43 -1.60
N GLN A 23 -7.20 11.77 -0.47
CA GLN A 23 -5.89 12.40 -0.38
C GLN A 23 -5.16 11.90 0.86
N ILE A 24 -3.90 11.51 0.71
CA ILE A 24 -3.05 11.11 1.82
C ILE A 24 -2.77 12.35 2.69
N THR A 25 -2.93 12.19 3.99
CA THR A 25 -2.64 13.23 4.99
C THR A 25 -1.40 12.92 5.82
N ASP A 26 -1.08 11.64 6.01
CA ASP A 26 0.12 11.17 6.74
C ASP A 26 0.43 9.72 6.33
N ASN A 27 1.69 9.31 6.40
CA ASN A 27 2.13 7.93 6.12
C ASN A 27 3.23 7.43 7.07
N SER A 28 3.37 8.06 8.24
CA SER A 28 4.48 7.78 9.16
C SER A 28 4.01 7.33 10.54
N PRO A 29 4.15 6.05 10.89
CA PRO A 29 4.43 4.90 10.03
C PRO A 29 3.19 4.36 9.32
N TYR A 30 1.99 4.76 9.75
CA TYR A 30 0.71 4.28 9.26
C TYR A 30 0.09 5.27 8.29
N LEU A 31 -0.51 4.73 7.25
CA LEU A 31 -1.25 5.48 6.25
C LEU A 31 -2.47 6.15 6.90
N ALA A 32 -2.54 7.48 6.79
CA ALA A 32 -3.71 8.27 7.10
C ALA A 32 -4.11 9.09 5.88
N PHE A 33 -5.41 9.22 5.66
CA PHE A 33 -5.95 9.92 4.51
C PHE A 33 -7.34 10.48 4.81
N GLU A 34 -7.73 11.45 4.00
CA GLU A 34 -9.13 11.89 3.90
C GLU A 34 -9.76 11.34 2.62
N TRP A 35 -11.07 11.17 2.65
CA TRP A 35 -11.84 10.75 1.49
C TRP A 35 -13.24 11.35 1.49
N LYS A 36 -13.88 11.39 0.31
CA LYS A 36 -15.29 11.73 0.14
C LYS A 36 -15.88 10.91 -1.01
N ALA A 37 -17.19 10.68 -0.97
CA ALA A 37 -17.93 10.05 -2.06
C ALA A 37 -18.89 11.06 -2.69
N GLY A 38 -18.80 11.23 -4.02
CA GLY A 38 -19.58 12.22 -4.76
C GLY A 38 -19.03 13.66 -4.63
N LYS A 39 -19.60 14.58 -5.42
CA LYS A 39 -19.14 15.98 -5.46
C LYS A 39 -19.36 16.73 -4.16
N ASP A 40 -20.52 16.53 -3.53
CA ASP A 40 -20.95 17.24 -2.32
C ASP A 40 -20.89 16.33 -1.07
N GLY A 41 -20.16 15.20 -1.17
CA GLY A 41 -20.01 14.26 -0.07
C GLY A 41 -19.26 14.86 1.12
N GLU A 42 -19.67 14.47 2.32
CA GLU A 42 -18.95 14.79 3.55
C GLU A 42 -17.53 14.23 3.48
N ARG A 43 -16.56 14.94 4.08
CA ARG A 43 -15.17 14.51 4.20
C ARG A 43 -15.01 13.63 5.42
N HIS A 44 -14.39 12.51 5.21
CA HIS A 44 -14.04 11.52 6.22
C HIS A 44 -12.54 11.47 6.38
N GLN A 45 -12.07 11.27 7.62
CA GLN A 45 -10.65 11.08 7.91
C GLN A 45 -10.44 9.71 8.54
N VAL A 46 -9.49 8.97 8.02
CA VAL A 46 -9.15 7.62 8.49
C VAL A 46 -7.66 7.53 8.73
N ARG A 47 -7.29 7.04 9.91
CA ARG A 47 -5.93 6.57 10.21
C ARG A 47 -5.97 5.05 10.31
N THR A 48 -5.30 4.39 9.41
CA THR A 48 -5.27 2.93 9.30
C THR A 48 -4.10 2.33 10.09
N GLN A 49 -4.00 1.01 10.08
CA GLN A 49 -2.82 0.27 10.52
C GLN A 49 -2.02 -0.30 9.33
N LEU A 50 -2.28 0.22 8.14
CA LEU A 50 -1.54 -0.10 6.91
C LEU A 50 -0.25 0.72 6.84
N ILE A 51 0.81 0.12 6.36
CA ILE A 51 2.10 0.78 6.15
C ILE A 51 2.29 0.98 4.66
N GLY A 52 2.68 2.22 4.29
CA GLY A 52 3.04 2.58 2.94
C GLY A 52 1.91 3.13 2.08
N GLU A 53 2.26 4.14 1.30
CA GLU A 53 1.34 4.84 0.39
C GLU A 53 0.74 3.92 -0.69
N TYR A 54 1.45 2.85 -1.05
CA TYR A 54 0.96 1.86 -2.01
C TYR A 54 -0.31 1.11 -1.57
N ASN A 55 -0.67 1.21 -0.28
CA ASN A 55 -1.96 0.72 0.23
C ASN A 55 -3.11 1.72 0.07
N PHE A 56 -2.83 2.96 -0.27
CA PHE A 56 -3.87 3.97 -0.44
C PHE A 56 -4.87 3.63 -1.56
N PRO A 57 -4.45 3.22 -2.77
CA PRO A 57 -5.38 2.78 -3.81
C PRO A 57 -6.24 1.58 -3.36
N ASN A 58 -5.68 0.67 -2.57
CA ASN A 58 -6.41 -0.48 -2.03
C ASN A 58 -7.50 -0.04 -1.04
N ALA A 59 -7.19 0.93 -0.18
CA ALA A 59 -8.16 1.52 0.74
C ALA A 59 -9.28 2.24 -0.01
N LEU A 60 -8.95 3.05 -1.04
CA LEU A 60 -9.96 3.72 -1.87
C LEU A 60 -10.84 2.72 -2.63
N ALA A 61 -10.29 1.61 -3.12
CA ALA A 61 -11.06 0.54 -3.74
C ALA A 61 -12.06 -0.06 -2.76
N ALA A 62 -11.63 -0.36 -1.53
CA ALA A 62 -12.51 -0.90 -0.48
C ALA A 62 -13.63 0.09 -0.12
N ILE A 63 -13.32 1.38 0.03
CA ILE A 63 -14.31 2.44 0.25
C ILE A 63 -15.32 2.47 -0.90
N THR A 64 -14.82 2.45 -2.13
CA THR A 64 -15.65 2.54 -3.34
C THR A 64 -16.64 1.39 -3.42
N ILE A 65 -16.18 0.17 -3.18
CA ILE A 65 -17.01 -1.02 -3.15
C ILE A 65 -18.03 -0.92 -2.01
N GLY A 66 -17.60 -0.58 -0.81
CA GLY A 66 -18.48 -0.42 0.35
C GLY A 66 -19.58 0.61 0.10
N ARG A 67 -19.22 1.77 -0.44
CA ARG A 67 -20.19 2.84 -0.78
C ARG A 67 -21.14 2.44 -1.89
N PHE A 68 -20.66 1.74 -2.89
CA PHE A 68 -21.50 1.22 -3.98
C PHE A 68 -22.58 0.25 -3.47
N PHE A 69 -22.23 -0.60 -2.51
CA PHE A 69 -23.16 -1.53 -1.89
C PHE A 69 -23.93 -0.94 -0.69
N GLY A 70 -23.89 0.38 -0.50
CA GLY A 70 -24.70 1.08 0.50
C GLY A 70 -24.22 0.99 1.94
N VAL A 71 -22.94 0.62 2.16
CA VAL A 71 -22.36 0.64 3.50
C VAL A 71 -22.22 2.10 3.95
N GLU A 72 -22.64 2.38 5.19
CA GLU A 72 -22.51 3.69 5.80
C GLU A 72 -21.04 4.11 5.91
N ALA A 73 -20.75 5.38 5.63
CA ALA A 73 -19.39 5.90 5.64
C ALA A 73 -18.68 5.67 6.97
N LYS A 74 -19.36 5.91 8.09
CA LYS A 74 -18.81 5.68 9.43
C LYS A 74 -18.38 4.23 9.66
N LYS A 75 -19.14 3.26 9.18
CA LYS A 75 -18.77 1.83 9.28
C LYS A 75 -17.56 1.48 8.43
N ILE A 76 -17.42 2.12 7.26
CA ILE A 76 -16.24 1.99 6.42
C ILE A 76 -15.01 2.55 7.14
N ASP A 77 -15.13 3.75 7.74
CA ASP A 77 -14.04 4.38 8.50
C ASP A 77 -13.59 3.50 9.68
N GLU A 78 -14.55 2.99 10.45
CA GLU A 78 -14.28 2.08 11.59
C GLU A 78 -13.60 0.78 11.12
N ALA A 79 -14.06 0.19 10.04
CA ALA A 79 -13.47 -1.03 9.48
C ALA A 79 -12.03 -0.81 9.01
N LEU A 80 -11.76 0.29 8.30
CA LEU A 80 -10.41 0.62 7.81
C LEU A 80 -9.45 0.96 8.97
N ALA A 81 -9.93 1.68 9.99
CA ALA A 81 -9.13 2.04 11.15
C ALA A 81 -8.77 0.83 12.03
N SER A 82 -9.67 -0.15 12.13
CA SER A 82 -9.48 -1.36 12.93
C SER A 82 -8.77 -2.49 12.20
N TYR A 83 -8.70 -2.44 10.86
CA TYR A 83 -8.09 -3.50 10.08
C TYR A 83 -6.59 -3.58 10.34
N THR A 84 -6.15 -4.72 10.83
CA THR A 84 -4.73 -5.03 11.05
C THR A 84 -4.29 -6.10 10.06
N PRO A 85 -3.28 -5.83 9.20
CA PRO A 85 -2.73 -6.83 8.30
C PRO A 85 -2.17 -8.02 9.07
N GLN A 86 -2.51 -9.25 8.67
CA GLN A 86 -2.05 -10.46 9.34
C GLN A 86 -1.21 -11.36 8.43
N ASN A 87 -1.45 -11.42 7.17
CA ASN A 87 -0.87 -12.40 6.24
C ASN A 87 0.51 -11.99 5.70
N ASN A 88 1.41 -11.48 6.54
CA ASN A 88 2.74 -11.00 6.14
C ASN A 88 2.68 -9.97 5.00
N ARG A 89 1.61 -9.17 4.94
CA ARG A 89 1.46 -8.06 3.98
C ARG A 89 1.58 -6.74 4.73
N SER A 90 2.72 -6.09 4.59
CA SER A 90 3.02 -4.79 5.22
C SER A 90 2.70 -4.76 6.72
N GLN A 91 2.94 -5.88 7.40
CA GLN A 91 2.63 -6.06 8.80
C GLN A 91 3.73 -5.48 9.68
N LEU A 92 3.37 -4.57 10.60
CA LEU A 92 4.30 -4.11 11.64
C LEU A 92 4.30 -5.09 12.82
N LYS A 93 5.48 -5.55 13.20
CA LYS A 93 5.68 -6.39 14.38
C LYS A 93 6.79 -5.80 15.24
N LYS A 94 6.49 -5.50 16.50
CA LYS A 94 7.47 -5.10 17.48
C LYS A 94 7.98 -6.33 18.23
N THR A 95 9.30 -6.44 18.38
CA THR A 95 9.99 -7.39 19.27
C THR A 95 10.65 -6.60 20.41
N GLU A 96 11.37 -7.27 21.29
CA GLU A 96 12.10 -6.62 22.40
C GLU A 96 13.10 -5.58 21.86
N ASP A 97 13.85 -5.91 20.81
CA ASP A 97 14.96 -5.08 20.32
C ASP A 97 14.68 -4.42 18.97
N ASN A 98 13.67 -4.89 18.21
CA ASN A 98 13.50 -4.47 16.84
C ASN A 98 12.03 -4.18 16.49
N THR A 99 11.87 -3.32 15.49
CA THR A 99 10.58 -3.15 14.80
C THR A 99 10.71 -3.73 13.40
N LEU A 100 9.90 -4.73 13.08
CA LEU A 100 9.91 -5.43 11.81
C LEU A 100 8.73 -4.94 10.95
N ILE A 101 9.00 -4.67 9.68
CA ILE A 101 7.98 -4.54 8.64
C ILE A 101 8.05 -5.80 7.80
N ILE A 102 7.05 -6.66 7.93
CA ILE A 102 7.00 -7.95 7.26
C ILE A 102 6.11 -7.84 6.04
N ASP A 103 6.70 -7.97 4.86
CA ASP A 103 6.01 -7.97 3.57
C ASP A 103 6.51 -9.16 2.74
N ALA A 104 6.11 -10.36 3.16
CA ALA A 104 6.65 -11.63 2.70
C ALA A 104 5.58 -12.61 2.18
N TYR A 105 4.43 -12.09 1.73
CA TYR A 105 3.38 -12.92 1.15
C TYR A 105 3.72 -13.36 -0.27
N ASN A 106 4.12 -12.42 -1.10
CA ASN A 106 4.60 -12.64 -2.47
C ASN A 106 5.50 -11.48 -2.88
N ALA A 107 6.54 -11.76 -3.64
CA ALA A 107 7.45 -10.75 -4.16
C ALA A 107 7.35 -10.67 -5.69
N ASN A 108 7.03 -9.47 -6.18
CA ASN A 108 7.11 -9.13 -7.60
C ASN A 108 7.81 -7.77 -7.75
N PRO A 109 8.32 -7.43 -8.95
CA PRO A 109 9.11 -6.21 -9.16
C PRO A 109 8.42 -4.94 -8.68
N THR A 110 7.12 -4.80 -8.97
CA THR A 110 6.34 -3.61 -8.62
C THR A 110 6.15 -3.48 -7.11
N SER A 111 5.71 -4.55 -6.44
CA SER A 111 5.49 -4.53 -4.98
C SER A 111 6.79 -4.39 -4.21
N MET A 112 7.86 -5.06 -4.66
CA MET A 112 9.20 -4.95 -4.05
C MET A 112 9.71 -3.51 -4.12
N MET A 113 9.66 -2.89 -5.31
CA MET A 113 10.09 -1.51 -5.49
C MET A 113 9.27 -0.54 -4.62
N ALA A 114 7.95 -0.69 -4.57
CA ALA A 114 7.07 0.15 -3.75
C ALA A 114 7.37 0.02 -2.25
N ALA A 115 7.60 -1.20 -1.76
CA ALA A 115 7.99 -1.45 -0.37
C ALA A 115 9.35 -0.82 -0.04
N LEU A 116 10.34 -0.95 -0.93
CA LEU A 116 11.67 -0.36 -0.77
C LEU A 116 11.63 1.17 -0.77
N GLN A 117 10.88 1.77 -1.67
CA GLN A 117 10.68 3.23 -1.72
C GLN A 117 10.06 3.74 -0.42
N ASN A 118 9.00 3.09 0.05
CA ASN A 118 8.38 3.44 1.31
C ASN A 118 9.36 3.32 2.48
N PHE A 119 10.07 2.20 2.59
CA PHE A 119 11.04 1.98 3.66
C PHE A 119 12.22 2.98 3.59
N ARG A 120 12.64 3.38 2.40
CA ARG A 120 13.67 4.42 2.20
C ARG A 120 13.24 5.76 2.79
N ASN A 121 11.98 6.13 2.62
CA ASN A 121 11.44 7.42 3.06
C ASN A 121 11.15 7.47 4.56
N MET A 122 11.11 6.34 5.25
CA MET A 122 10.91 6.34 6.70
C MET A 122 12.09 6.97 7.43
N THR A 123 11.80 7.86 8.37
CA THR A 123 12.82 8.49 9.23
C THR A 123 13.01 7.65 10.49
N VAL A 124 13.93 6.69 10.42
CA VAL A 124 14.31 5.83 11.56
C VAL A 124 15.83 5.70 11.63
N PRO A 125 16.43 5.57 12.84
CA PRO A 125 17.87 5.69 13.03
C PRO A 125 18.67 4.54 12.40
N HIS A 126 18.19 3.33 12.46
CA HIS A 126 18.91 2.14 11.96
C HIS A 126 17.96 1.32 11.10
N LYS A 127 18.32 1.14 9.84
CA LYS A 127 17.56 0.38 8.86
C LYS A 127 18.33 -0.85 8.41
N MET A 128 17.64 -1.98 8.34
CA MET A 128 18.15 -3.22 7.79
C MET A 128 17.11 -3.80 6.84
N LEU A 129 17.57 -4.32 5.71
CA LEU A 129 16.74 -5.01 4.74
C LEU A 129 17.10 -6.49 4.69
N ILE A 130 16.09 -7.34 4.66
CA ILE A 130 16.19 -8.77 4.34
C ILE A 130 15.26 -8.99 3.16
N LEU A 131 15.83 -9.31 2.01
CA LEU A 131 15.10 -9.48 0.76
C LEU A 131 15.13 -10.95 0.35
N GLY A 132 14.00 -11.46 -0.11
CA GLY A 132 13.87 -12.77 -0.71
C GLY A 132 13.85 -12.68 -2.24
N ASP A 133 13.87 -13.85 -2.87
CA ASP A 133 13.79 -14.01 -4.32
C ASP A 133 12.42 -13.63 -4.87
N MET A 134 12.39 -13.05 -6.07
CA MET A 134 11.18 -12.81 -6.85
C MET A 134 10.98 -13.96 -7.82
N ARG A 135 9.95 -14.75 -7.60
CA ARG A 135 9.63 -15.95 -8.42
C ARG A 135 8.70 -15.60 -9.58
N GLU A 136 8.55 -16.55 -10.49
CA GLU A 136 7.60 -16.50 -11.62
C GLU A 136 7.91 -15.41 -12.66
N LEU A 137 9.15 -14.91 -12.73
CA LEU A 137 9.58 -13.90 -13.69
C LEU A 137 10.11 -14.48 -15.00
N GLY A 138 10.32 -15.79 -15.09
CA GLY A 138 10.83 -16.43 -16.30
C GLY A 138 12.17 -15.81 -16.75
N ALA A 139 12.27 -15.51 -18.04
CA ALA A 139 13.48 -14.95 -18.63
C ALA A 139 13.82 -13.53 -18.13
N GLU A 140 12.85 -12.80 -17.60
CA GLU A 140 13.06 -11.44 -17.09
C GLU A 140 13.69 -11.42 -15.68
N SER A 141 13.77 -12.58 -15.01
CA SER A 141 14.22 -12.68 -13.62
C SER A 141 15.58 -11.98 -13.37
N PRO A 142 16.65 -12.20 -14.17
CA PRO A 142 17.92 -11.54 -13.91
C PRO A 142 17.85 -10.01 -14.01
N ALA A 143 17.11 -9.51 -15.00
CA ALA A 143 16.99 -8.06 -15.22
C ALA A 143 16.17 -7.38 -14.11
N GLU A 144 15.08 -8.02 -13.65
CA GLU A 144 14.24 -7.47 -12.59
C GLU A 144 14.95 -7.50 -11.22
N HIS A 145 15.71 -8.57 -10.92
CA HIS A 145 16.54 -8.60 -9.71
C HIS A 145 17.64 -7.55 -9.75
N GLN A 146 18.27 -7.35 -10.90
CA GLN A 146 19.31 -6.33 -11.05
C GLN A 146 18.76 -4.91 -10.79
N LYS A 147 17.55 -4.60 -11.23
CA LYS A 147 16.89 -3.31 -10.93
C LYS A 147 16.72 -3.09 -9.42
N ILE A 148 16.37 -4.13 -8.67
CA ILE A 148 16.29 -4.05 -7.21
C ILE A 148 17.67 -3.80 -6.60
N VAL A 149 18.67 -4.55 -7.04
CA VAL A 149 20.06 -4.38 -6.55
C VAL A 149 20.57 -2.97 -6.84
N ASP A 150 20.33 -2.45 -8.06
CA ASP A 150 20.74 -1.11 -8.47
C ASP A 150 20.04 0.01 -7.67
N TYR A 151 18.87 -0.26 -7.11
CA TYR A 151 18.13 0.68 -6.27
C TYR A 151 18.70 0.78 -4.84
N LEU A 152 19.52 -0.17 -4.40
CA LEU A 152 20.02 -0.29 -3.02
C LEU A 152 21.36 0.42 -2.70
N PRO A 153 22.06 1.21 -3.55
CA PRO A 153 23.31 1.84 -3.21
C PRO A 153 23.18 2.71 -1.94
N GLY A 154 24.11 2.53 -1.00
CA GLY A 154 24.12 3.25 0.27
C GLY A 154 23.32 2.61 1.40
N TRP A 155 22.66 1.48 1.17
CA TRP A 155 22.02 0.71 2.22
C TRP A 155 22.98 -0.26 2.91
N ARG A 156 22.83 -0.42 4.22
CA ARG A 156 23.52 -1.50 4.94
C ARG A 156 22.75 -2.80 4.69
N LEU A 157 23.20 -3.58 3.71
CA LEU A 157 22.64 -4.90 3.42
C LEU A 157 23.20 -5.93 4.41
N VAL A 158 22.31 -6.69 5.04
CA VAL A 158 22.66 -7.88 5.82
C VAL A 158 21.83 -9.04 5.24
N GLY A 159 22.43 -9.71 4.25
CA GLY A 159 21.94 -10.97 3.71
C GLY A 159 20.86 -10.89 2.64
N LEU A 160 21.13 -11.56 1.52
CA LEU A 160 20.12 -12.02 0.57
C LEU A 160 19.87 -13.49 0.91
N CYS A 161 18.65 -13.84 1.29
CA CYS A 161 18.24 -15.25 1.40
C CYS A 161 17.74 -15.73 0.04
N SER A 162 18.44 -16.69 -0.55
CA SER A 162 18.02 -17.46 -1.72
C SER A 162 17.08 -18.58 -1.34
#